data_4547c4a9c99d7d550e5be9ab78cdc29a
#
_entry.id   4547c4a9c99d7d550e5be9ab78cdc29a
#
_cell.length_a   1.000
_cell.length_b   1.000
_cell.length_c   1.000
_cell.angle_alpha   90.00
_cell.angle_beta   90.00
_cell.angle_gamma   90.00
#
_symmetry.space_group_name_H-M   'P 1'
#
loop_
_entity.id
_entity.type
_entity.pdbx_description
1 polymer ?
#
loop_
_entity_poly.entity_id
_entity_poly.type
_entity_poly.pdbx_seq_one_letter_code
_entity_poly.pdbx_strand_id
1 'polypeptide(L)'
;MIEWRGSIYTCDMRICSLLPSATEIVYALGLGDDLVGVSHACDSPDAAATKAVVSRSVRQITHLSSEEIDAIVQQARANGNPLYWIDGDLLRELKPDLIITQELCEVCAIDSGSVFETASKVLDYQPEILTIRPNVVSDILQNVRKIGAATGFGQRGTELADSLQSRIKTVVEGVADVENRPRVLCLDWLDPLRNTGQWVPELVEMAGGEERLAVTGGLSRELTWGEIVDYAPEYLMVMPCAFGPERVRAETAEKLTNLKGWNELPAVQMDRVFLFDGRIPTRHSPRVVDVLEGLAKAMHPQRFKGISSYEVLVKDRP
;
A
#
# COMPACT_ATOMS: atom_id res chain seq x y z
N MET A 1 -4.37 -4.26 -17.59
CA MET A 1 -5.05 -5.43 -16.99
C MET A 1 -4.80 -6.62 -17.91
N ILE A 2 -4.17 -7.68 -17.44
CA ILE A 2 -3.95 -8.91 -18.21
C ILE A 2 -5.27 -9.68 -18.16
N GLU A 3 -5.99 -9.77 -19.30
CA GLU A 3 -7.18 -10.63 -19.41
C GLU A 3 -6.74 -12.07 -19.61
N TRP A 4 -6.92 -12.91 -18.62
CA TRP A 4 -6.72 -14.36 -18.72
C TRP A 4 -7.90 -15.00 -19.44
N ARG A 5 -7.85 -15.02 -20.80
CA ARG A 5 -8.87 -15.69 -21.61
C ARG A 5 -8.50 -17.17 -21.79
N GLY A 6 -9.34 -18.04 -21.25
CA GLY A 6 -9.50 -19.42 -21.70
C GLY A 6 -8.68 -20.48 -20.99
N SER A 7 -8.97 -20.75 -19.74
CA SER A 7 -8.87 -22.12 -19.21
C SER A 7 -9.83 -22.23 -18.03
N ILE A 8 -10.83 -23.11 -18.14
CA ILE A 8 -11.71 -23.47 -17.03
C ILE A 8 -10.88 -24.37 -16.09
N TYR A 9 -9.90 -23.79 -15.42
CA TYR A 9 -9.32 -24.39 -14.23
C TYR A 9 -10.02 -23.76 -13.05
N THR A 10 -11.06 -24.41 -12.55
CA THR A 10 -11.61 -24.12 -11.24
C THR A 10 -10.54 -24.50 -10.22
N CYS A 11 -9.97 -23.51 -9.55
CA CYS A 11 -9.28 -23.76 -8.30
C CYS A 11 -10.39 -24.05 -7.30
N ASP A 12 -10.47 -25.27 -6.76
CA ASP A 12 -11.39 -25.56 -5.67
C ASP A 12 -10.85 -25.03 -4.32
N MET A 13 -9.74 -24.24 -4.35
CA MET A 13 -9.08 -23.71 -3.17
C MET A 13 -9.86 -22.53 -2.59
N ARG A 14 -10.19 -22.62 -1.32
CA ARG A 14 -10.89 -21.55 -0.58
C ARG A 14 -9.86 -20.62 0.05
N ILE A 15 -9.74 -19.42 -0.48
CA ILE A 15 -8.72 -18.43 -0.07
C ILE A 15 -9.34 -17.40 0.88
N CYS A 16 -8.68 -17.18 2.03
CA CYS A 16 -8.98 -16.07 2.94
C CYS A 16 -7.81 -15.07 2.92
N SER A 17 -8.07 -13.83 2.50
CA SER A 17 -7.06 -12.77 2.46
C SER A 17 -7.29 -11.76 3.56
N LEU A 18 -6.36 -11.67 4.51
CA LEU A 18 -6.47 -10.77 5.68
C LEU A 18 -5.78 -9.43 5.47
N LEU A 19 -5.39 -9.10 4.23
CA LEU A 19 -4.80 -7.81 3.90
C LEU A 19 -5.15 -7.37 2.47
N PRO A 20 -5.34 -6.06 2.24
CA PRO A 20 -5.76 -5.51 0.95
C PRO A 20 -4.83 -5.86 -0.20
N SER A 21 -3.51 -5.79 0.03
CA SER A 21 -2.51 -6.06 -1.00
C SER A 21 -2.57 -7.49 -1.54
N ALA A 22 -2.75 -8.49 -0.66
CA ALA A 22 -2.91 -9.88 -1.09
C ALA A 22 -4.23 -10.09 -1.83
N THR A 23 -5.32 -9.44 -1.37
CA THR A 23 -6.60 -9.44 -2.08
C THR A 23 -6.43 -8.93 -3.52
N GLU A 24 -5.75 -7.81 -3.71
CA GLU A 24 -5.47 -7.26 -5.04
C GLU A 24 -4.60 -8.20 -5.89
N ILE A 25 -3.62 -8.89 -5.29
CA ILE A 25 -2.80 -9.89 -6.00
C ILE A 25 -3.67 -11.08 -6.43
N VAL A 26 -4.51 -11.62 -5.54
CA VAL A 26 -5.40 -12.75 -5.86
C VAL A 26 -6.34 -12.39 -7.02
N TYR A 27 -6.93 -11.19 -6.99
CA TYR A 27 -7.74 -10.71 -8.13
C TYR A 27 -6.93 -10.53 -9.41
N ALA A 28 -5.70 -9.99 -9.32
CA ALA A 28 -4.82 -9.84 -10.48
C ALA A 28 -4.38 -11.17 -11.10
N LEU A 29 -4.36 -12.25 -10.31
CA LEU A 29 -4.13 -13.61 -10.77
C LEU A 29 -5.38 -14.26 -11.39
N GLY A 30 -6.55 -13.60 -11.37
CA GLY A 30 -7.81 -14.12 -11.85
C GLY A 30 -8.48 -15.12 -10.91
N LEU A 31 -8.19 -15.05 -9.61
CA LEU A 31 -8.66 -15.96 -8.57
C LEU A 31 -9.66 -15.29 -7.61
N GLY A 32 -10.30 -14.20 -8.05
CA GLY A 32 -11.26 -13.48 -7.21
C GLY A 32 -12.47 -14.29 -6.79
N ASP A 33 -12.89 -15.28 -7.58
CA ASP A 33 -14.01 -16.16 -7.25
C ASP A 33 -13.65 -17.16 -6.14
N ASP A 34 -12.38 -17.53 -6.02
CA ASP A 34 -11.84 -18.43 -4.99
C ASP A 34 -11.66 -17.74 -3.63
N LEU A 35 -11.75 -16.40 -3.58
CA LEU A 35 -11.76 -15.64 -2.32
C LEU A 35 -13.08 -15.87 -1.58
N VAL A 36 -13.02 -16.60 -0.47
CA VAL A 36 -14.15 -16.86 0.42
C VAL A 36 -14.26 -15.87 1.57
N GLY A 37 -13.14 -15.24 1.96
CA GLY A 37 -13.10 -14.26 3.04
C GLY A 37 -12.01 -13.20 2.83
N VAL A 38 -12.27 -11.99 3.32
CA VAL A 38 -11.36 -10.84 3.22
C VAL A 38 -11.27 -10.07 4.53
N SER A 39 -10.30 -9.16 4.65
CA SER A 39 -10.26 -8.21 5.76
C SER A 39 -11.22 -7.03 5.51
N HIS A 40 -11.59 -6.34 6.59
CA HIS A 40 -12.41 -5.12 6.52
C HIS A 40 -11.81 -3.98 5.68
N ALA A 41 -10.50 -4.02 5.43
CA ALA A 41 -9.77 -3.02 4.65
C ALA A 41 -9.62 -3.40 3.16
N CYS A 42 -10.15 -4.56 2.73
CA CYS A 42 -10.09 -5.02 1.35
C CYS A 42 -11.21 -4.34 0.53
N ASP A 43 -10.87 -3.23 -0.12
CA ASP A 43 -11.79 -2.36 -0.87
C ASP A 43 -11.51 -2.33 -2.38
N SER A 44 -10.50 -3.06 -2.84
CA SER A 44 -10.10 -3.07 -4.26
C SER A 44 -9.77 -4.50 -4.73
N PRO A 45 -10.27 -4.89 -5.93
CA PRO A 45 -11.28 -4.18 -6.73
C PRO A 45 -12.65 -4.15 -6.02
N ASP A 46 -13.63 -3.40 -6.55
CA ASP A 46 -14.96 -3.26 -5.92
C ASP A 46 -15.61 -4.59 -5.57
N ALA A 47 -15.35 -5.64 -6.36
CA ALA A 47 -15.81 -6.99 -6.10
C ALA A 47 -15.30 -7.57 -4.76
N ALA A 48 -14.18 -7.10 -4.23
CA ALA A 48 -13.67 -7.54 -2.93
C ALA A 48 -14.59 -7.13 -1.79
N ALA A 49 -15.24 -5.98 -1.88
CA ALA A 49 -16.18 -5.49 -0.88
C ALA A 49 -17.45 -6.36 -0.74
N THR A 50 -17.72 -7.25 -1.70
CA THR A 50 -18.86 -8.18 -1.67
C THR A 50 -18.55 -9.49 -0.94
N LYS A 51 -17.30 -9.73 -0.58
CA LYS A 51 -16.85 -10.97 0.08
C LYS A 51 -17.12 -10.92 1.59
N ALA A 52 -17.15 -12.10 2.21
CA ALA A 52 -17.32 -12.18 3.66
C ALA A 52 -16.16 -11.52 4.40
N VAL A 53 -16.47 -10.62 5.34
CA VAL A 53 -15.45 -9.85 6.09
C VAL A 53 -15.09 -10.58 7.37
N VAL A 54 -13.93 -11.23 7.38
CA VAL A 54 -13.45 -12.12 8.47
C VAL A 54 -12.73 -11.33 9.57
N SER A 55 -12.21 -10.14 9.27
CA SER A 55 -11.53 -9.32 10.28
C SER A 55 -12.18 -7.97 10.46
N ARG A 56 -12.13 -7.45 11.69
CA ARG A 56 -12.68 -6.15 12.01
C ARG A 56 -11.71 -5.33 12.86
N SER A 57 -11.74 -4.02 12.69
CA SER A 57 -11.08 -3.11 13.62
C SER A 57 -11.81 -3.11 14.96
N VAL A 58 -11.06 -3.07 16.05
CA VAL A 58 -11.60 -2.97 17.43
C VAL A 58 -12.33 -1.65 17.63
N ARG A 59 -11.94 -0.59 16.89
CA ARG A 59 -12.58 0.72 16.90
C ARG A 59 -12.88 1.19 15.48
N GLN A 60 -13.99 1.89 15.31
CA GLN A 60 -14.26 2.60 14.06
C GLN A 60 -13.39 3.88 14.02
N ILE A 61 -12.46 3.93 13.07
CA ILE A 61 -11.48 5.03 12.94
C ILE A 61 -11.69 5.88 11.67
N THR A 62 -12.66 5.54 10.85
CA THR A 62 -12.85 6.15 9.53
C THR A 62 -13.21 7.64 9.57
N HIS A 63 -13.76 8.12 10.68
CA HIS A 63 -14.17 9.52 10.90
C HIS A 63 -13.22 10.31 11.80
N LEU A 64 -12.18 9.66 12.34
CA LEU A 64 -11.22 10.29 13.24
C LEU A 64 -10.12 11.00 12.46
N SER A 65 -9.53 12.06 13.03
CA SER A 65 -8.36 12.73 12.46
C SER A 65 -7.12 11.84 12.49
N SER A 66 -6.06 12.21 11.75
CA SER A 66 -4.77 11.51 11.78
C SER A 66 -4.18 11.48 13.20
N GLU A 67 -4.28 12.58 13.95
CA GLU A 67 -3.85 12.69 15.36
C GLU A 67 -4.59 11.70 16.27
N GLU A 68 -5.93 11.65 16.16
CA GLU A 68 -6.74 10.73 16.97
C GLU A 68 -6.44 9.26 16.66
N ILE A 69 -6.22 8.94 15.39
CA ILE A 69 -5.84 7.57 14.97
C ILE A 69 -4.47 7.22 15.53
N ASP A 70 -3.47 8.10 15.41
CA ASP A 70 -2.12 7.85 15.94
C ASP A 70 -2.18 7.63 17.45
N ALA A 71 -2.92 8.45 18.20
CA ALA A 71 -3.10 8.29 19.65
C ALA A 71 -3.70 6.92 20.01
N ILE A 72 -4.70 6.44 19.26
CA ILE A 72 -5.30 5.10 19.47
C ILE A 72 -4.26 4.00 19.22
N VAL A 73 -3.49 4.12 18.16
CA VAL A 73 -2.45 3.14 17.80
C VAL A 73 -1.35 3.11 18.86
N GLN A 74 -0.85 4.26 19.30
CA GLN A 74 0.18 4.34 20.35
C GLN A 74 -0.33 3.77 21.68
N GLN A 75 -1.56 4.08 22.05
CA GLN A 75 -2.16 3.53 23.26
C GLN A 75 -2.33 2.00 23.19
N ALA A 76 -2.77 1.47 22.03
CA ALA A 76 -2.91 0.02 21.84
C ALA A 76 -1.57 -0.69 21.95
N ARG A 77 -0.50 -0.14 21.32
CA ARG A 77 0.85 -0.65 21.40
C ARG A 77 1.39 -0.64 22.83
N ALA A 78 1.25 0.47 23.54
CA ALA A 78 1.72 0.59 24.92
C ALA A 78 1.08 -0.43 25.88
N ASN A 79 -0.17 -0.80 25.62
CA ASN A 79 -0.94 -1.74 26.43
C ASN A 79 -0.89 -3.18 25.93
N GLY A 80 -0.23 -3.47 24.79
CA GLY A 80 -0.23 -4.79 24.15
C GLY A 80 -1.63 -5.22 23.68
N ASN A 81 -2.52 -4.27 23.38
CA ASN A 81 -3.88 -4.55 22.92
C ASN A 81 -3.91 -4.72 21.41
N PRO A 82 -4.64 -5.73 20.87
CA PRO A 82 -4.81 -5.87 19.43
C PRO A 82 -5.66 -4.73 18.87
N LEU A 83 -5.30 -4.26 17.68
CA LEU A 83 -6.09 -3.28 16.92
C LEU A 83 -7.20 -3.93 16.09
N TYR A 84 -7.06 -5.21 15.83
CA TYR A 84 -7.97 -6.00 14.99
C TYR A 84 -8.29 -7.33 15.66
N TRP A 85 -9.42 -7.89 15.31
CA TRP A 85 -9.81 -9.23 15.70
C TRP A 85 -10.34 -10.02 14.50
N ILE A 86 -10.27 -11.36 14.59
CA ILE A 86 -10.74 -12.29 13.58
C ILE A 86 -12.06 -12.90 14.06
N ASP A 87 -13.06 -12.93 13.20
CA ASP A 87 -14.30 -13.65 13.42
C ASP A 87 -14.06 -15.16 13.24
N GLY A 88 -13.78 -15.84 14.36
CA GLY A 88 -13.45 -17.25 14.35
C GLY A 88 -14.63 -18.15 13.94
N ASP A 89 -15.87 -17.75 14.21
CA ASP A 89 -17.04 -18.51 13.81
C ASP A 89 -17.25 -18.42 12.30
N LEU A 90 -17.10 -17.23 11.73
CA LEU A 90 -17.13 -17.05 10.29
C LEU A 90 -15.95 -17.77 9.60
N LEU A 91 -14.75 -17.71 10.18
CA LEU A 91 -13.60 -18.44 9.64
C LEU A 91 -13.86 -19.95 9.58
N ARG A 92 -14.50 -20.51 10.63
CA ARG A 92 -14.90 -21.92 10.67
C ARG A 92 -15.95 -22.26 9.61
N GLU A 93 -16.91 -21.38 9.38
CA GLU A 93 -17.94 -21.54 8.34
C GLU A 93 -17.31 -21.50 6.93
N LEU A 94 -16.41 -20.57 6.71
CA LEU A 94 -15.75 -20.36 5.41
C LEU A 94 -14.75 -21.46 5.05
N LYS A 95 -14.22 -22.22 6.01
CA LYS A 95 -13.28 -23.34 5.81
C LYS A 95 -12.19 -23.02 4.78
N PRO A 96 -11.33 -22.02 4.99
CA PRO A 96 -10.28 -21.66 4.04
C PRO A 96 -9.19 -22.75 4.00
N ASP A 97 -8.73 -23.10 2.80
CA ASP A 97 -7.55 -23.94 2.58
C ASP A 97 -6.26 -23.14 2.73
N LEU A 98 -6.30 -21.85 2.31
CA LEU A 98 -5.19 -20.91 2.37
C LEU A 98 -5.62 -19.62 3.06
N ILE A 99 -4.84 -19.19 4.06
CA ILE A 99 -4.99 -17.89 4.71
C ILE A 99 -3.75 -17.05 4.39
N ILE A 100 -3.92 -15.87 3.79
CA ILE A 100 -2.82 -14.97 3.47
C ILE A 100 -2.82 -13.81 4.47
N THR A 101 -1.70 -13.60 5.13
CA THR A 101 -1.48 -12.56 6.15
C THR A 101 -0.11 -11.92 6.01
N GLN A 102 0.23 -10.96 6.88
CA GLN A 102 1.54 -10.29 6.87
C GLN A 102 2.22 -10.31 8.25
N GLU A 103 3.52 -10.00 8.26
CA GLU A 103 4.35 -9.93 9.47
C GLU A 103 4.90 -8.53 9.74
N LEU A 104 4.48 -7.50 9.00
CA LEU A 104 5.21 -6.22 8.93
C LEU A 104 4.64 -5.07 9.75
N CYS A 105 3.35 -5.02 9.97
CA CYS A 105 2.75 -3.83 10.58
C CYS A 105 1.58 -4.24 11.47
N GLU A 106 1.80 -4.18 12.76
CA GLU A 106 0.74 -4.36 13.77
C GLU A 106 -0.38 -3.31 13.65
N VAL A 107 -0.15 -2.24 12.87
CA VAL A 107 -1.10 -1.13 12.69
C VAL A 107 -2.04 -1.36 11.51
N CYS A 108 -1.57 -1.99 10.42
CA CYS A 108 -2.31 -2.03 9.16
C CYS A 108 -3.00 -3.36 8.88
N ALA A 109 -2.60 -4.44 9.55
CA ALA A 109 -3.21 -5.75 9.39
C ALA A 109 -3.00 -6.62 10.63
N ILE A 110 -3.69 -7.77 10.66
CA ILE A 110 -3.57 -8.77 11.71
C ILE A 110 -2.24 -9.49 11.55
N ASP A 111 -1.50 -9.60 12.63
CA ASP A 111 -0.23 -10.32 12.65
C ASP A 111 -0.42 -11.84 12.46
N SER A 112 0.60 -12.50 11.94
CA SER A 112 0.56 -13.94 11.63
C SER A 112 0.37 -14.81 12.88
N GLY A 113 0.87 -14.37 14.04
CA GLY A 113 0.71 -15.08 15.31
C GLY A 113 -0.76 -15.14 15.74
N SER A 114 -1.47 -14.02 15.71
CA SER A 114 -2.91 -13.94 16.00
C SER A 114 -3.74 -14.78 15.03
N VAL A 115 -3.36 -14.79 13.73
CA VAL A 115 -4.02 -15.63 12.72
C VAL A 115 -3.84 -17.12 13.04
N PHE A 116 -2.60 -17.52 13.29
CA PHE A 116 -2.28 -18.91 13.63
C PHE A 116 -3.01 -19.37 14.90
N GLU A 117 -2.99 -18.58 15.95
CA GLU A 117 -3.67 -18.88 17.22
C GLU A 117 -5.18 -19.04 17.02
N THR A 118 -5.81 -18.11 16.28
CA THR A 118 -7.26 -18.17 16.02
C THR A 118 -7.60 -19.39 15.18
N ALA A 119 -6.91 -19.61 14.07
CA ALA A 119 -7.16 -20.75 13.19
C ALA A 119 -7.01 -22.09 13.95
N SER A 120 -5.96 -22.23 14.77
CA SER A 120 -5.72 -23.43 15.58
C SER A 120 -6.79 -23.69 16.64
N LYS A 121 -7.47 -22.64 17.14
CA LYS A 121 -8.53 -22.77 18.14
C LYS A 121 -9.90 -23.10 17.52
N VAL A 122 -10.15 -22.61 16.31
CA VAL A 122 -11.52 -22.70 15.75
C VAL A 122 -11.67 -23.72 14.63
N LEU A 123 -10.59 -24.12 13.95
CA LEU A 123 -10.61 -25.09 12.88
C LEU A 123 -10.23 -26.48 13.39
N ASP A 124 -10.89 -27.50 12.89
CA ASP A 124 -10.60 -28.92 13.16
C ASP A 124 -9.58 -29.51 12.15
N TYR A 125 -9.03 -28.67 11.29
CA TYR A 125 -7.97 -28.96 10.33
C TYR A 125 -6.97 -27.80 10.32
N GLN A 126 -5.84 -27.97 9.61
CA GLN A 126 -4.80 -26.95 9.54
C GLN A 126 -4.75 -26.37 8.11
N PRO A 127 -5.20 -25.12 7.90
CA PRO A 127 -5.02 -24.44 6.62
C PRO A 127 -3.56 -24.09 6.39
N GLU A 128 -3.17 -23.90 5.15
CA GLU A 128 -1.91 -23.25 4.83
C GLU A 128 -1.99 -21.75 5.24
N ILE A 129 -0.99 -21.25 5.97
CA ILE A 129 -0.89 -19.83 6.34
C ILE A 129 0.32 -19.25 5.63
N LEU A 130 0.05 -18.44 4.61
CA LEU A 130 1.08 -17.73 3.85
C LEU A 130 1.31 -16.35 4.46
N THR A 131 2.46 -16.16 5.06
CA THR A 131 2.89 -14.87 5.60
C THR A 131 3.78 -14.14 4.60
N ILE A 132 3.44 -12.88 4.29
CA ILE A 132 4.22 -12.03 3.38
C ILE A 132 4.81 -10.84 4.11
N ARG A 133 6.05 -10.46 3.74
CA ARG A 133 6.81 -9.40 4.40
C ARG A 133 7.68 -8.65 3.39
N PRO A 134 7.13 -7.69 2.64
CA PRO A 134 7.91 -6.88 1.72
C PRO A 134 8.53 -5.68 2.42
N ASN A 135 9.80 -5.40 2.12
CA ASN A 135 10.47 -4.17 2.54
C ASN A 135 10.85 -3.30 1.32
N VAL A 136 11.05 -3.91 0.18
CA VAL A 136 11.47 -3.27 -1.08
C VAL A 136 10.63 -3.78 -2.25
N VAL A 137 10.75 -3.13 -3.40
CA VAL A 137 9.96 -3.45 -4.60
C VAL A 137 10.17 -4.90 -5.06
N SER A 138 11.38 -5.41 -4.99
CA SER A 138 11.66 -6.81 -5.37
C SER A 138 10.92 -7.82 -4.51
N ASP A 139 10.68 -7.53 -3.23
CA ASP A 139 9.91 -8.39 -2.34
C ASP A 139 8.44 -8.42 -2.73
N ILE A 140 7.90 -7.29 -3.20
CA ILE A 140 6.51 -7.21 -3.70
C ILE A 140 6.35 -8.12 -4.92
N LEU A 141 7.26 -8.06 -5.88
CA LEU A 141 7.25 -8.96 -7.04
C LEU A 141 7.40 -10.44 -6.62
N GLN A 142 8.24 -10.71 -5.62
CA GLN A 142 8.38 -12.06 -5.08
C GLN A 142 7.10 -12.54 -4.39
N ASN A 143 6.38 -11.67 -3.69
CA ASN A 143 5.10 -12.01 -3.06
C ASN A 143 4.02 -12.33 -4.09
N VAL A 144 4.00 -11.65 -5.24
CA VAL A 144 3.14 -12.00 -6.38
C VAL A 144 3.42 -13.45 -6.83
N ARG A 145 4.70 -13.82 -6.98
CA ARG A 145 5.09 -15.20 -7.34
C ARG A 145 4.73 -16.22 -6.25
N LYS A 146 4.96 -15.86 -4.97
CA LYS A 146 4.64 -16.75 -3.82
C LYS A 146 3.13 -17.02 -3.74
N ILE A 147 2.29 -16.00 -3.88
CA ILE A 147 0.84 -16.16 -3.85
C ILE A 147 0.39 -17.02 -5.05
N GLY A 148 0.94 -16.76 -6.25
CA GLY A 148 0.68 -17.60 -7.41
C GLY A 148 1.06 -19.08 -7.17
N ALA A 149 2.21 -19.34 -6.56
CA ALA A 149 2.64 -20.72 -6.25
C ALA A 149 1.75 -21.38 -5.19
N ALA A 150 1.44 -20.70 -4.09
CA ALA A 150 0.58 -21.21 -3.01
C ALA A 150 -0.86 -21.50 -3.48
N THR A 151 -1.34 -20.77 -4.47
CA THR A 151 -2.67 -21.01 -5.07
C THR A 151 -2.67 -22.03 -6.21
N GLY A 152 -1.52 -22.65 -6.53
CA GLY A 152 -1.39 -23.59 -7.65
C GLY A 152 -1.24 -22.92 -9.03
N PHE A 153 -1.21 -21.59 -9.11
CA PHE A 153 -1.07 -20.81 -10.35
C PHE A 153 0.29 -20.11 -10.49
N GLY A 154 1.37 -20.84 -10.15
CA GLY A 154 2.73 -20.31 -10.16
C GLY A 154 3.16 -19.68 -11.47
N GLN A 155 2.69 -20.20 -12.63
CA GLN A 155 2.95 -19.60 -13.94
C GLN A 155 2.32 -18.22 -14.06
N ARG A 156 1.04 -18.06 -13.67
CA ARG A 156 0.36 -16.73 -13.69
C ARG A 156 1.06 -15.74 -12.75
N GLY A 157 1.49 -16.19 -11.56
CA GLY A 157 2.27 -15.37 -10.64
C GLY A 157 3.58 -14.88 -11.25
N THR A 158 4.27 -15.75 -11.99
CA THR A 158 5.51 -15.39 -12.70
C THR A 158 5.24 -14.39 -13.82
N GLU A 159 4.26 -14.66 -14.68
CA GLU A 159 3.91 -13.79 -15.81
C GLU A 159 3.45 -12.40 -15.33
N LEU A 160 2.65 -12.33 -14.25
CA LEU A 160 2.26 -11.05 -13.65
C LEU A 160 3.48 -10.28 -13.13
N ALA A 161 4.34 -10.94 -12.36
CA ALA A 161 5.54 -10.30 -11.80
C ALA A 161 6.50 -9.83 -12.90
N ASP A 162 6.68 -10.60 -13.98
CA ASP A 162 7.52 -10.23 -15.11
C ASP A 162 6.95 -9.05 -15.91
N SER A 163 5.63 -8.98 -16.04
CA SER A 163 4.94 -7.82 -16.63
C SER A 163 5.17 -6.55 -15.80
N LEU A 164 5.03 -6.65 -14.47
CA LEU A 164 5.31 -5.53 -13.57
C LEU A 164 6.78 -5.11 -13.64
N GLN A 165 7.72 -6.07 -13.64
CA GLN A 165 9.15 -5.81 -13.80
C GLN A 165 9.48 -5.09 -15.11
N SER A 166 8.80 -5.43 -16.21
CA SER A 166 8.97 -4.77 -17.50
C SER A 166 8.53 -3.30 -17.45
N ARG A 167 7.42 -2.99 -16.77
CA ARG A 167 6.96 -1.62 -16.57
C ARG A 167 7.96 -0.82 -15.72
N ILE A 168 8.44 -1.41 -14.61
CA ILE A 168 9.49 -0.80 -13.76
C ILE A 168 10.73 -0.46 -14.61
N LYS A 169 11.20 -1.43 -15.39
CA LYS A 169 12.35 -1.25 -16.29
C LYS A 169 12.14 -0.07 -17.24
N THR A 170 10.97 0.06 -17.84
CA THR A 170 10.62 1.18 -18.74
C THR A 170 10.78 2.54 -18.04
N VAL A 171 10.33 2.65 -16.78
CA VAL A 171 10.49 3.89 -16.02
C VAL A 171 11.96 4.17 -15.72
N VAL A 172 12.68 3.18 -15.19
CA VAL A 172 14.09 3.32 -14.81
C VAL A 172 14.95 3.71 -16.02
N GLU A 173 14.75 3.07 -17.17
CA GLU A 173 15.45 3.42 -18.42
C GLU A 173 15.07 4.83 -18.91
N GLY A 174 13.81 5.22 -18.73
CA GLY A 174 13.31 6.55 -19.12
C GLY A 174 13.92 7.71 -18.33
N VAL A 175 14.53 7.44 -17.16
CA VAL A 175 15.18 8.46 -16.30
C VAL A 175 16.69 8.23 -16.12
N ALA A 176 17.28 7.27 -16.84
CA ALA A 176 18.66 6.85 -16.63
C ALA A 176 19.70 7.98 -16.90
N ASP A 177 19.35 8.93 -17.76
CA ASP A 177 20.18 10.09 -18.14
C ASP A 177 19.82 11.37 -17.35
N VAL A 178 18.99 11.29 -16.30
CA VAL A 178 18.66 12.43 -15.44
C VAL A 178 19.82 12.69 -14.48
N GLU A 179 20.60 13.73 -14.77
CA GLU A 179 21.74 14.12 -13.93
C GLU A 179 21.30 14.88 -12.67
N ASN A 180 20.32 15.79 -12.80
CA ASN A 180 19.81 16.61 -11.70
C ASN A 180 18.51 16.00 -11.17
N ARG A 181 18.63 15.16 -10.15
CA ARG A 181 17.49 14.55 -9.47
C ARG A 181 16.84 15.52 -8.51
N PRO A 182 15.55 15.84 -8.65
CA PRO A 182 14.88 16.74 -7.73
C PRO A 182 14.77 16.14 -6.33
N ARG A 183 14.82 16.99 -5.30
CA ARG A 183 14.55 16.61 -3.92
C ARG A 183 13.04 16.36 -3.76
N VAL A 184 12.70 15.16 -3.34
CA VAL A 184 11.32 14.71 -3.13
C VAL A 184 11.12 14.43 -1.65
N LEU A 185 9.97 14.80 -1.12
CA LEU A 185 9.50 14.32 0.18
C LEU A 185 8.15 13.63 -0.01
N CYS A 186 8.07 12.39 0.46
CA CYS A 186 6.82 11.64 0.55
C CYS A 186 6.35 11.60 2.01
N LEU A 187 5.10 11.99 2.27
CA LEU A 187 4.48 11.93 3.59
C LEU A 187 3.39 10.86 3.61
N ASP A 188 3.54 9.87 4.50
CA ASP A 188 2.54 8.81 4.70
C ASP A 188 1.63 9.03 5.92
N TRP A 189 1.86 10.12 6.68
CA TRP A 189 1.02 10.56 7.79
C TRP A 189 1.16 12.07 8.02
N LEU A 190 0.10 12.72 8.52
CA LEU A 190 0.05 14.19 8.59
C LEU A 190 0.01 14.76 10.01
N ASP A 191 -0.36 13.96 11.01
CA ASP A 191 -0.31 14.39 12.42
C ASP A 191 -0.14 13.17 13.34
N PRO A 192 1.08 12.95 13.92
CA PRO A 192 2.31 13.69 13.64
C PRO A 192 2.80 13.51 12.19
N LEU A 193 3.57 14.45 11.66
CA LEU A 193 4.15 14.31 10.33
C LEU A 193 5.09 13.11 10.27
N ARG A 194 4.90 12.23 9.26
CA ARG A 194 5.79 11.09 9.03
C ARG A 194 6.19 11.00 7.56
N ASN A 195 7.46 10.69 7.34
CA ASN A 195 7.93 10.30 6.00
C ASN A 195 7.38 8.92 5.62
N THR A 196 7.56 8.53 4.38
CA THR A 196 7.36 7.15 3.94
C THR A 196 8.53 6.26 4.32
N GLY A 197 8.33 4.96 4.23
CA GLY A 197 9.37 3.95 4.43
C GLY A 197 9.23 2.82 3.42
N GLN A 198 9.89 1.69 3.73
CA GLN A 198 9.82 0.45 2.98
C GLN A 198 10.18 0.67 1.50
N TRP A 199 9.27 0.38 0.55
CA TRP A 199 9.49 0.46 -0.90
C TRP A 199 9.32 1.87 -1.48
N VAL A 200 8.66 2.81 -0.76
CA VAL A 200 8.35 4.12 -1.37
C VAL A 200 9.59 4.96 -1.67
N PRO A 201 10.61 5.05 -0.80
CA PRO A 201 11.85 5.76 -1.14
C PRO A 201 12.55 5.16 -2.37
N GLU A 202 12.53 3.82 -2.53
CA GLU A 202 13.05 3.14 -3.72
C GLU A 202 12.27 3.52 -4.98
N LEU A 203 10.92 3.66 -4.89
CA LEU A 203 10.12 4.14 -6.02
C LEU A 203 10.48 5.56 -6.43
N VAL A 204 10.77 6.45 -5.47
CA VAL A 204 11.24 7.81 -5.76
C VAL A 204 12.56 7.78 -6.52
N GLU A 205 13.52 6.97 -6.07
CA GLU A 205 14.81 6.81 -6.74
C GLU A 205 14.67 6.22 -8.14
N MET A 206 13.85 5.18 -8.31
CA MET A 206 13.53 4.56 -9.60
C MET A 206 12.84 5.53 -10.56
N ALA A 207 12.06 6.46 -10.04
CA ALA A 207 11.38 7.50 -10.80
C ALA A 207 12.28 8.71 -11.13
N GLY A 208 13.58 8.69 -10.77
CA GLY A 208 14.53 9.76 -11.05
C GLY A 208 14.51 10.92 -10.06
N GLY A 209 13.93 10.75 -8.86
CA GLY A 209 13.98 11.69 -7.75
C GLY A 209 15.06 11.34 -6.73
N GLU A 210 15.17 12.14 -5.68
CA GLU A 210 16.05 11.94 -4.53
C GLU A 210 15.25 12.17 -3.23
N GLU A 211 15.13 11.14 -2.39
CA GLU A 211 14.50 11.21 -1.07
C GLU A 211 15.54 10.97 0.03
N ARG A 212 15.91 12.04 0.76
CA ARG A 212 16.97 11.95 1.79
C ARG A 212 16.44 11.87 3.21
N LEU A 213 15.15 12.13 3.43
CA LEU A 213 14.54 12.05 4.74
C LEU A 213 13.99 10.66 5.06
N ALA A 214 14.02 9.75 4.08
CA ALA A 214 13.59 8.37 4.20
C ALA A 214 14.71 7.39 3.84
N VAL A 215 14.54 6.12 4.22
CA VAL A 215 15.51 5.06 3.94
C VAL A 215 14.79 3.90 3.28
N THR A 216 15.26 3.50 2.10
CA THR A 216 14.76 2.32 1.39
C THR A 216 14.82 1.08 2.26
N GLY A 217 13.71 0.36 2.38
CA GLY A 217 13.57 -0.80 3.27
C GLY A 217 13.42 -0.47 4.75
N GLY A 218 13.60 0.81 5.13
CA GLY A 218 13.43 1.28 6.50
C GLY A 218 11.97 1.53 6.87
N LEU A 219 11.72 1.77 8.15
CA LEU A 219 10.40 2.15 8.63
C LEU A 219 10.16 3.65 8.45
N SER A 220 8.90 4.04 8.28
CA SER A 220 8.43 5.42 8.42
C SER A 220 8.83 5.98 9.78
N ARG A 221 9.29 7.24 9.82
CA ARG A 221 9.62 7.96 11.06
C ARG A 221 8.92 9.29 11.14
N GLU A 222 8.77 9.77 12.33
CA GLU A 222 8.28 11.11 12.59
C GLU A 222 9.28 12.17 12.12
N LEU A 223 8.74 13.24 11.52
CA LEU A 223 9.47 14.39 11.06
C LEU A 223 9.01 15.63 11.82
N THR A 224 9.95 16.49 12.16
CA THR A 224 9.61 17.85 12.57
C THR A 224 9.39 18.73 11.34
N TRP A 225 8.54 19.74 11.47
CA TRP A 225 8.35 20.72 10.39
C TRP A 225 9.65 21.43 10.02
N GLY A 226 10.54 21.69 11.00
CA GLY A 226 11.86 22.26 10.76
C GLY A 226 12.72 21.40 9.83
N GLU A 227 12.76 20.08 10.00
CA GLU A 227 13.48 19.18 9.09
C GLU A 227 12.95 19.28 7.65
N ILE A 228 11.65 19.43 7.47
CA ILE A 228 11.03 19.57 6.14
C ILE A 228 11.43 20.92 5.49
N VAL A 229 11.38 22.00 6.27
CA VAL A 229 11.80 23.33 5.79
C VAL A 229 13.28 23.34 5.42
N ASP A 230 14.15 22.75 6.25
CA ASP A 230 15.60 22.68 6.02
C ASP A 230 15.94 21.80 4.82
N TYR A 231 15.20 20.71 4.61
CA TYR A 231 15.34 19.85 3.43
C TYR A 231 14.94 20.57 2.14
N ALA A 232 14.01 21.51 2.23
CA ALA A 232 13.50 22.32 1.11
C ALA A 232 13.11 21.44 -0.10
N PRO A 233 12.11 20.56 0.01
CA PRO A 233 11.71 19.67 -1.08
C PRO A 233 11.25 20.45 -2.29
N GLU A 234 11.65 19.99 -3.49
CA GLU A 234 11.20 20.53 -4.77
C GLU A 234 9.91 19.86 -5.25
N TYR A 235 9.61 18.69 -4.70
CA TYR A 235 8.36 17.95 -4.87
C TYR A 235 7.88 17.45 -3.51
N LEU A 236 6.61 17.68 -3.21
CA LEU A 236 5.94 17.14 -2.03
C LEU A 236 4.84 16.17 -2.48
N MET A 237 4.96 14.91 -2.08
CA MET A 237 4.02 13.83 -2.37
C MET A 237 3.30 13.45 -1.09
N VAL A 238 2.00 13.75 -1.01
CA VAL A 238 1.19 13.51 0.19
C VAL A 238 0.33 12.28 -0.04
N MET A 239 0.55 11.23 0.75
CA MET A 239 -0.04 9.91 0.56
C MET A 239 -0.40 9.20 1.89
N PRO A 240 -1.15 9.86 2.79
CA PRO A 240 -1.42 9.32 4.13
C PRO A 240 -2.09 7.95 4.04
N CYS A 241 -1.54 7.02 4.80
CA CYS A 241 -1.89 5.61 4.76
C CYS A 241 -3.40 5.37 4.92
N ALA A 242 -3.98 4.58 4.02
CA ALA A 242 -5.39 4.21 3.98
C ALA A 242 -6.39 5.37 3.74
N PHE A 243 -5.93 6.60 3.51
CA PHE A 243 -6.82 7.72 3.24
C PHE A 243 -7.19 7.77 1.75
N GLY A 244 -8.49 7.82 1.47
CA GLY A 244 -9.00 8.07 0.12
C GLY A 244 -8.81 9.53 -0.31
N PRO A 245 -9.00 9.83 -1.61
CA PRO A 245 -8.66 11.12 -2.22
C PRO A 245 -9.25 12.35 -1.53
N GLU A 246 -10.52 12.31 -1.18
CA GLU A 246 -11.23 13.42 -0.53
C GLU A 246 -10.63 13.74 0.84
N ARG A 247 -10.33 12.68 1.61
CA ARG A 247 -9.74 12.81 2.93
C ARG A 247 -8.28 13.31 2.85
N VAL A 248 -7.49 12.80 1.91
CA VAL A 248 -6.12 13.30 1.67
C VAL A 248 -6.14 14.80 1.41
N ARG A 249 -7.08 15.29 0.58
CA ARG A 249 -7.22 16.72 0.28
C ARG A 249 -7.59 17.51 1.53
N ALA A 250 -8.60 17.07 2.26
CA ALA A 250 -9.09 17.77 3.45
C ALA A 250 -8.01 17.87 4.54
N GLU A 251 -7.36 16.76 4.87
CA GLU A 251 -6.31 16.73 5.89
C GLU A 251 -5.05 17.49 5.46
N THR A 252 -4.67 17.46 4.18
CA THR A 252 -3.56 18.27 3.67
C THR A 252 -3.84 19.77 3.85
N ALA A 253 -5.03 20.21 3.48
CA ALA A 253 -5.43 21.59 3.66
C ALA A 253 -5.44 22.02 5.12
N GLU A 254 -5.96 21.19 6.01
CA GLU A 254 -6.05 21.48 7.44
C GLU A 254 -4.66 21.47 8.12
N LYS A 255 -3.86 20.44 7.88
CA LYS A 255 -2.65 20.14 8.66
C LYS A 255 -1.38 20.79 8.10
N LEU A 256 -1.30 21.06 6.79
CA LEU A 256 -0.07 21.54 6.17
C LEU A 256 -0.13 23.01 5.74
N THR A 257 -1.23 23.47 5.14
CA THR A 257 -1.23 24.78 4.47
C THR A 257 -1.13 25.98 5.43
N ASN A 258 -1.45 25.77 6.70
CA ASN A 258 -1.38 26.78 7.76
C ASN A 258 -0.04 26.78 8.52
N LEU A 259 0.87 25.85 8.22
CA LEU A 259 2.18 25.79 8.86
C LEU A 259 3.05 27.00 8.44
N LYS A 260 3.74 27.58 9.42
CA LYS A 260 4.62 28.72 9.14
C LYS A 260 5.75 28.28 8.19
N GLY A 261 5.90 28.98 7.06
CA GLY A 261 6.89 28.64 6.04
C GLY A 261 6.37 27.70 4.95
N TRP A 262 5.10 27.31 4.99
CA TRP A 262 4.50 26.49 3.93
C TRP A 262 4.65 27.12 2.54
N ASN A 263 4.31 28.40 2.43
CA ASN A 263 4.37 29.14 1.16
C ASN A 263 5.81 29.41 0.67
N GLU A 264 6.80 29.23 1.54
CA GLU A 264 8.23 29.38 1.21
C GLU A 264 8.86 28.06 0.70
N LEU A 265 8.18 26.91 0.87
CA LEU A 265 8.68 25.63 0.35
C LEU A 265 8.81 25.68 -1.18
N PRO A 266 9.94 25.22 -1.75
CA PRO A 266 10.11 25.16 -3.20
C PRO A 266 9.01 24.39 -3.91
N ALA A 267 8.54 23.29 -3.34
CA ALA A 267 7.44 22.49 -3.88
C ALA A 267 6.15 23.30 -4.00
N VAL A 268 5.84 24.15 -3.01
CA VAL A 268 4.63 24.99 -3.02
C VAL A 268 4.78 26.13 -4.03
N GLN A 269 5.93 26.82 -4.03
CA GLN A 269 6.21 27.92 -4.95
C GLN A 269 6.19 27.49 -6.42
N MET A 270 6.58 26.24 -6.70
CA MET A 270 6.62 25.69 -8.05
C MET A 270 5.35 24.90 -8.45
N ASP A 271 4.29 24.91 -7.63
CA ASP A 271 3.04 24.16 -7.86
C ASP A 271 3.32 22.63 -8.02
N ARG A 272 4.20 22.08 -7.16
CA ARG A 272 4.66 20.68 -7.20
C ARG A 272 4.28 19.92 -5.93
N VAL A 273 3.10 20.21 -5.39
CA VAL A 273 2.47 19.44 -4.32
C VAL A 273 1.48 18.48 -4.96
N PHE A 274 1.70 17.18 -4.78
CA PHE A 274 0.88 16.14 -5.37
C PHE A 274 0.21 15.32 -4.27
N LEU A 275 -1.09 15.11 -4.42
CA LEU A 275 -1.88 14.28 -3.51
C LEU A 275 -2.13 12.93 -4.15
N PHE A 276 -1.83 11.86 -3.41
CA PHE A 276 -2.08 10.49 -3.85
C PHE A 276 -3.27 9.90 -3.10
N ASP A 277 -4.00 9.01 -3.74
CA ASP A 277 -4.87 8.09 -3.00
C ASP A 277 -3.99 7.22 -2.10
N GLY A 278 -3.93 7.53 -0.81
CA GLY A 278 -3.04 6.89 0.15
C GLY A 278 -3.27 5.39 0.32
N ARG A 279 -4.39 4.87 -0.19
CA ARG A 279 -4.67 3.43 -0.21
C ARG A 279 -3.81 2.67 -1.22
N ILE A 280 -3.16 3.36 -2.19
CA ILE A 280 -2.38 2.72 -3.25
C ILE A 280 -0.90 2.64 -2.89
N PRO A 281 -0.19 3.75 -2.60
CA PRO A 281 1.25 3.73 -2.30
C PRO A 281 1.61 2.89 -1.07
N THR A 282 0.71 2.84 -0.10
CA THR A 282 0.94 2.15 1.18
C THR A 282 0.58 0.66 1.15
N ARG A 283 0.14 0.13 -0.01
CA ARG A 283 -0.14 -1.28 -0.23
C ARG A 283 0.91 -1.92 -1.12
N HIS A 284 1.47 -3.03 -0.68
CA HIS A 284 2.44 -3.82 -1.46
C HIS A 284 1.74 -4.73 -2.48
N SER A 285 1.03 -4.13 -3.40
CA SER A 285 0.22 -4.77 -4.45
C SER A 285 0.79 -4.52 -5.86
N PRO A 286 0.25 -5.14 -6.91
CA PRO A 286 0.65 -4.82 -8.28
C PRO A 286 0.55 -3.33 -8.65
N ARG A 287 -0.33 -2.57 -7.97
CA ARG A 287 -0.49 -1.12 -8.19
C ARG A 287 0.68 -0.26 -7.71
N VAL A 288 1.64 -0.84 -7.01
CA VAL A 288 2.90 -0.13 -6.65
C VAL A 288 3.63 0.37 -7.90
N VAL A 289 3.46 -0.31 -9.03
CA VAL A 289 4.03 0.13 -10.32
C VAL A 289 3.28 1.34 -10.88
N ASP A 290 1.97 1.45 -10.62
CA ASP A 290 1.20 2.65 -11.00
C ASP A 290 1.67 3.87 -10.19
N VAL A 291 2.07 3.66 -8.92
CA VAL A 291 2.71 4.72 -8.09
C VAL A 291 4.04 5.15 -8.69
N LEU A 292 4.91 4.20 -9.07
CA LEU A 292 6.18 4.49 -9.72
C LEU A 292 5.99 5.33 -10.99
N GLU A 293 5.06 4.92 -11.85
CA GLU A 293 4.71 5.64 -13.08
C GLU A 293 4.14 7.04 -12.77
N GLY A 294 3.32 7.16 -11.72
CA GLY A 294 2.79 8.42 -11.23
C GLY A 294 3.88 9.39 -10.77
N LEU A 295 4.83 8.90 -9.96
CA LEU A 295 5.99 9.66 -9.50
C LEU A 295 6.85 10.12 -10.68
N ALA A 296 7.18 9.22 -11.61
CA ALA A 296 7.98 9.52 -12.80
C ALA A 296 7.29 10.59 -13.67
N LYS A 297 5.99 10.47 -13.87
CA LYS A 297 5.22 11.45 -14.64
C LYS A 297 5.12 12.81 -13.94
N ALA A 298 4.97 12.83 -12.61
CA ALA A 298 4.93 14.09 -11.85
C ALA A 298 6.26 14.84 -11.95
N MET A 299 7.38 14.14 -11.83
CA MET A 299 8.72 14.73 -11.88
C MET A 299 9.22 15.00 -13.31
N HIS A 300 8.88 14.14 -14.27
CA HIS A 300 9.40 14.17 -15.64
C HIS A 300 8.26 14.10 -16.69
N PRO A 301 7.29 15.02 -16.70
CA PRO A 301 6.06 14.92 -17.51
C PRO A 301 6.33 14.85 -19.02
N GLN A 302 7.44 15.41 -19.48
CA GLN A 302 7.79 15.39 -20.92
C GLN A 302 8.30 14.01 -21.39
N ARG A 303 8.87 13.21 -20.47
CA ARG A 303 9.40 11.87 -20.74
C ARG A 303 8.29 10.81 -20.73
N PHE A 304 7.26 11.00 -19.92
CA PHE A 304 6.21 10.01 -19.64
C PHE A 304 4.81 10.45 -20.10
N LYS A 305 4.71 11.07 -21.28
CA LYS A 305 3.44 11.58 -21.82
C LYS A 305 2.37 10.50 -22.04
N GLY A 306 2.78 9.28 -22.37
CA GLY A 306 1.90 8.14 -22.68
C GLY A 306 1.40 7.37 -21.45
N ILE A 307 1.90 7.66 -20.25
CA ILE A 307 1.50 6.94 -19.04
C ILE A 307 0.18 7.49 -18.52
N SER A 308 -0.80 6.61 -18.37
CA SER A 308 -2.12 6.89 -17.80
C SER A 308 -2.11 6.64 -16.28
N SER A 309 -1.41 7.49 -15.51
CA SER A 309 -1.28 7.35 -14.05
C SER A 309 -2.29 8.18 -13.25
N TYR A 310 -3.41 8.57 -13.86
CA TYR A 310 -4.36 9.50 -13.25
C TYR A 310 -5.14 8.92 -12.05
N GLU A 311 -5.22 7.59 -11.92
CA GLU A 311 -5.93 6.96 -10.80
C GLU A 311 -5.21 7.11 -9.46
N VAL A 312 -3.90 7.37 -9.48
CA VAL A 312 -3.06 7.48 -8.29
C VAL A 312 -2.97 8.91 -7.79
N LEU A 313 -3.01 9.89 -8.71
CA LEU A 313 -2.90 11.32 -8.41
C LEU A 313 -4.29 11.95 -8.27
N VAL A 314 -4.56 12.48 -7.11
CA VAL A 314 -5.72 13.35 -6.89
C VAL A 314 -5.39 14.72 -7.47
N LYS A 315 -5.90 15.01 -8.67
CA LYS A 315 -5.79 16.37 -9.24
C LYS A 315 -6.74 17.27 -8.49
N ASP A 316 -6.18 18.13 -7.63
CA ASP A 316 -6.67 19.48 -7.33
C ASP A 316 -5.75 20.08 -6.27
N ARG A 317 -5.57 21.39 -6.31
CA ARG A 317 -4.77 22.12 -5.32
C ARG A 317 -5.35 21.93 -3.92
N PRO A 318 -4.50 21.81 -2.88
CA PRO A 318 -4.97 21.88 -1.52
C PRO A 318 -5.62 23.24 -1.23
#